data_977d54ed9866e661fe4522ef55c2bbf9
#
_entry.id   977d54ed9866e661fe4522ef55c2bbf9
#
_cell.length_a   1.000
_cell.length_b   1.000
_cell.length_c   1.000
_cell.angle_alpha   90.00
_cell.angle_beta   90.00
_cell.angle_gamma   90.00
#
_symmetry.space_group_name_H-M   'P 1'
#
loop_
_entity.id
_entity.type
_entity.pdbx_description
1 polymer ?
#
loop_
_entity_poly.entity_id
_entity_poly.type
_entity_poly.pdbx_seq_one_letter_code
_entity_poly.pdbx_strand_id
1 'polypeptide(L)'
;RGLGDVYKRQKLPEVEIKDYPSVRYRGVVEGFYGTPWSHQARLSQLKFYGKNKMNTYIYGPKDDPYHSAPNWRLPYPDKEAAQLQELVAVANENEVDFVWAIHPGQDIKWNQEDRDLLLAKFEKMYQLGVRSFAVFFDDISGEGTNPQKQAELLNYIDEKFAQVKPDINQLVMCPTEYNKSWSNPNGNYLTTLGDKLNPSIQIMWTGDRVISDITRDGISWINERIKRPAYIWWNFPVSDYVRDHLLLGPVYGNDTTIAKEMSGFVTNPMEHAESSKIAIYSVASYAWNPAKYDTWQTWKDAIRTILPSAAEELECFAMHNSDLGPNGHGYRREESMDIQPAAERFLKAFKEGKNYDKADFETLQYLSLIHI
;
A
#
# COMPACT_ATOMS: atom_id res chain seq x y z
N ARG A 1 -20.36 42.90 16.12
CA ARG A 1 -20.44 42.02 14.90
C ARG A 1 -19.87 42.85 13.75
N GLY A 2 -18.63 42.54 13.33
CA GLY A 2 -17.86 43.33 12.41
C GLY A 2 -18.15 43.02 10.94
N LEU A 3 -17.77 43.91 10.07
CA LEU A 3 -17.87 43.87 8.61
C LEU A 3 -17.33 42.55 7.97
N GLY A 4 -16.65 41.68 8.72
CA GLY A 4 -16.12 40.38 8.25
C GLY A 4 -17.21 39.38 7.84
N ASP A 5 -18.45 39.49 8.34
CA ASP A 5 -19.54 38.56 7.98
C ASP A 5 -20.19 38.87 6.63
N VAL A 6 -20.00 40.08 6.09
CA VAL A 6 -20.61 40.50 4.81
C VAL A 6 -19.86 39.90 3.60
N TYR A 7 -18.55 39.69 3.72
CA TYR A 7 -17.73 39.11 2.64
C TYR A 7 -17.78 37.58 2.55
N LYS A 8 -18.38 36.90 3.53
CA LYS A 8 -18.50 35.44 3.53
C LYS A 8 -19.73 34.89 2.82
N ARG A 9 -20.62 35.76 2.32
CA ARG A 9 -21.77 35.35 1.51
C ARG A 9 -21.41 35.26 0.02
N GLN A 10 -20.46 34.41 -0.32
CA GLN A 10 -20.29 33.99 -1.72
C GLN A 10 -21.50 33.12 -2.10
N LYS A 11 -22.20 33.50 -3.16
CA LYS A 11 -23.22 32.65 -3.75
C LYS A 11 -22.47 31.51 -4.44
N LEU A 12 -22.60 30.32 -3.90
CA LEU A 12 -22.16 29.13 -4.61
C LEU A 12 -23.09 28.94 -5.80
N PRO A 13 -22.57 28.65 -6.99
CA PRO A 13 -23.39 28.26 -8.12
C PRO A 13 -24.16 26.99 -7.76
N GLU A 14 -25.34 26.82 -8.31
CA GLU A 14 -26.08 25.56 -8.23
C GLU A 14 -25.28 24.54 -9.04
N VAL A 15 -24.83 23.48 -8.37
CA VAL A 15 -24.02 22.41 -8.99
C VAL A 15 -24.58 21.05 -8.59
N GLU A 16 -24.66 20.15 -9.53
CA GLU A 16 -24.91 18.72 -9.29
C GLU A 16 -23.55 18.01 -9.27
N ILE A 17 -23.20 17.40 -8.14
CA ILE A 17 -21.96 16.64 -7.99
C ILE A 17 -22.32 15.17 -7.82
N LYS A 18 -21.83 14.31 -8.76
CA LYS A 18 -21.88 12.86 -8.66
C LYS A 18 -20.44 12.34 -8.52
N ASP A 19 -20.01 12.13 -7.30
CA ASP A 19 -18.66 11.69 -6.99
C ASP A 19 -18.70 10.58 -5.91
N TYR A 20 -18.18 9.40 -6.27
CA TYR A 20 -18.14 8.22 -5.41
C TYR A 20 -16.95 7.31 -5.80
N PRO A 21 -16.41 6.54 -4.85
CA PRO A 21 -15.28 5.67 -5.11
C PRO A 21 -15.67 4.46 -5.97
N SER A 22 -14.78 4.07 -6.88
CA SER A 22 -14.93 2.86 -7.69
C SER A 22 -14.42 1.61 -6.96
N VAL A 23 -13.43 1.76 -6.08
CA VAL A 23 -12.89 0.67 -5.24
C VAL A 23 -13.29 0.92 -3.79
N ARG A 24 -13.81 -0.11 -3.12
CA ARG A 24 -14.37 0.03 -1.76
C ARG A 24 -13.30 0.38 -0.72
N TYR A 25 -12.24 -0.43 -0.60
CA TYR A 25 -11.14 -0.21 0.33
C TYR A 25 -9.94 0.36 -0.41
N ARG A 26 -9.47 1.53 -0.01
CA ARG A 26 -8.42 2.30 -0.70
C ARG A 26 -7.44 2.82 0.33
N GLY A 27 -6.16 2.50 0.17
CA GLY A 27 -5.23 2.96 1.19
C GLY A 27 -3.81 2.43 1.08
N VAL A 28 -3.24 2.21 2.24
CA VAL A 28 -1.84 1.83 2.41
C VAL A 28 -1.74 0.61 3.31
N VAL A 29 -0.83 -0.30 2.97
CA VAL A 29 -0.35 -1.36 3.86
C VAL A 29 1.10 -1.07 4.25
N GLU A 30 1.36 -0.81 5.54
CA GLU A 30 2.73 -0.71 6.07
C GLU A 30 3.28 -2.12 6.25
N GLY A 31 3.83 -2.69 5.15
CA GLY A 31 4.28 -4.08 5.09
C GLY A 31 5.70 -4.24 4.51
N PHE A 32 6.44 -3.15 4.35
CA PHE A 32 7.81 -3.14 3.86
C PHE A 32 8.80 -3.67 4.91
N TYR A 33 9.95 -4.16 4.43
CA TYR A 33 11.12 -4.47 5.25
C TYR A 33 12.02 -3.24 5.37
N GLY A 34 12.68 -3.06 6.52
CA GLY A 34 13.59 -1.94 6.77
C GLY A 34 13.27 -1.20 8.06
N THR A 35 13.58 0.08 8.11
CA THR A 35 13.28 0.91 9.26
C THR A 35 11.78 1.22 9.30
N PRO A 36 11.05 0.79 10.34
CA PRO A 36 9.62 1.06 10.44
C PRO A 36 9.35 2.56 10.56
N TRP A 37 8.19 2.98 10.11
CA TRP A 37 7.80 4.38 10.29
C TRP A 37 7.71 4.78 11.75
N SER A 38 8.17 5.96 12.06
CA SER A 38 8.00 6.52 13.40
C SER A 38 6.52 6.77 13.71
N HIS A 39 6.18 6.85 14.99
CA HIS A 39 4.82 7.18 15.43
C HIS A 39 4.33 8.50 14.80
N GLN A 40 5.19 9.53 14.75
CA GLN A 40 4.86 10.83 14.16
C GLN A 40 4.64 10.73 12.63
N ALA A 41 5.43 9.90 11.95
CA ALA A 41 5.24 9.65 10.52
C ALA A 41 3.87 8.99 10.26
N ARG A 42 3.47 8.00 11.06
CA ARG A 42 2.15 7.36 10.95
C ARG A 42 1.01 8.35 11.19
N LEU A 43 1.11 9.22 12.19
CA LEU A 43 0.14 10.29 12.44
C LEU A 43 0.02 11.26 11.25
N SER A 44 1.16 11.65 10.64
CA SER A 44 1.22 12.46 9.43
C SER A 44 0.55 11.77 8.24
N GLN A 45 0.81 10.48 8.06
CA GLN A 45 0.23 9.68 7.00
C GLN A 45 -1.30 9.53 7.13
N LEU A 46 -1.82 9.23 8.32
CA LEU A 46 -3.26 9.08 8.55
C LEU A 46 -4.04 10.36 8.19
N LYS A 47 -3.51 11.52 8.57
CA LYS A 47 -4.08 12.82 8.17
C LYS A 47 -4.03 13.05 6.66
N PHE A 48 -2.94 12.61 6.03
CA PHE A 48 -2.79 12.70 4.57
C PHE A 48 -3.77 11.78 3.84
N TYR A 49 -4.00 10.56 4.34
CA TYR A 49 -4.95 9.61 3.75
C TYR A 49 -6.38 10.18 3.74
N GLY A 50 -6.87 10.66 4.86
CA GLY A 50 -8.22 11.24 4.95
C GLY A 50 -8.43 12.41 3.99
N LYS A 51 -7.43 13.32 3.89
CA LYS A 51 -7.48 14.45 2.94
C LYS A 51 -7.57 14.02 1.47
N ASN A 52 -7.02 12.84 1.14
CA ASN A 52 -6.95 12.33 -0.21
C ASN A 52 -7.94 11.18 -0.48
N LYS A 53 -9.01 11.09 0.32
CA LYS A 53 -10.11 10.12 0.11
C LYS A 53 -9.69 8.65 0.20
N MET A 54 -8.57 8.35 0.82
CA MET A 54 -8.24 7.00 1.27
C MET A 54 -8.98 6.69 2.56
N ASN A 55 -9.41 5.45 2.72
CA ASN A 55 -10.21 5.02 3.86
C ASN A 55 -9.64 3.80 4.57
N THR A 56 -8.40 3.40 4.27
CA THR A 56 -7.81 2.17 4.83
C THR A 56 -6.33 2.35 5.10
N TYR A 57 -5.90 1.99 6.30
CA TYR A 57 -4.50 1.85 6.65
C TYR A 57 -4.30 0.50 7.34
N ILE A 58 -3.50 -0.37 6.74
CA ILE A 58 -3.17 -1.69 7.29
C ILE A 58 -1.84 -1.59 8.03
N TYR A 59 -1.89 -1.74 9.35
CA TYR A 59 -0.74 -1.77 10.23
C TYR A 59 -0.17 -3.19 10.29
N GLY A 60 0.92 -3.44 9.57
CA GLY A 60 1.61 -4.73 9.52
C GLY A 60 3.12 -4.59 9.41
N PRO A 61 3.78 -3.68 10.21
CA PRO A 61 5.21 -3.46 10.10
C PRO A 61 5.99 -4.72 10.47
N LYS A 62 6.91 -5.13 9.60
CA LYS A 62 7.69 -6.37 9.76
C LYS A 62 8.56 -6.39 11.02
N ASP A 63 8.91 -5.20 11.55
CA ASP A 63 9.76 -5.06 12.73
C ASP A 63 8.97 -4.95 14.05
N ASP A 64 7.63 -5.00 14.02
CA ASP A 64 6.83 -5.04 15.24
C ASP A 64 6.92 -6.44 15.87
N PRO A 65 7.60 -6.58 17.04
CA PRO A 65 7.80 -7.89 17.66
C PRO A 65 6.51 -8.52 18.19
N TYR A 66 5.43 -7.75 18.32
CA TYR A 66 4.13 -8.19 18.82
C TYR A 66 3.13 -8.47 17.68
N HIS A 67 3.51 -8.15 16.45
CA HIS A 67 2.77 -8.47 15.24
C HIS A 67 3.09 -9.90 14.76
N SER A 68 4.31 -10.37 14.93
CA SER A 68 4.83 -11.64 14.40
C SER A 68 5.48 -12.53 15.45
N ALA A 69 5.98 -13.70 15.01
CA ALA A 69 6.75 -14.62 15.85
C ALA A 69 8.01 -13.95 16.42
N PRO A 70 8.41 -14.27 17.67
CA PRO A 70 7.74 -15.24 18.57
C PRO A 70 6.67 -14.60 19.47
N ASN A 71 6.51 -13.27 19.46
CA ASN A 71 5.77 -12.55 20.51
C ASN A 71 4.32 -12.18 20.11
N TRP A 72 3.81 -12.65 18.98
CA TRP A 72 2.42 -12.35 18.57
C TRP A 72 1.38 -12.81 19.62
N ARG A 73 1.72 -13.80 20.45
CA ARG A 73 0.88 -14.31 21.53
C ARG A 73 0.81 -13.34 22.73
N LEU A 74 1.78 -12.43 22.88
CA LEU A 74 1.88 -11.53 24.02
C LEU A 74 1.06 -10.25 23.77
N PRO A 75 0.49 -9.63 24.83
CA PRO A 75 -0.09 -8.30 24.71
C PRO A 75 0.99 -7.27 24.39
N TYR A 76 0.60 -6.15 23.79
CA TYR A 76 1.49 -5.00 23.68
C TYR A 76 1.80 -4.43 25.07
N PRO A 77 3.03 -3.98 25.32
CA PRO A 77 3.33 -3.17 26.52
C PRO A 77 2.52 -1.86 26.53
N ASP A 78 2.34 -1.28 27.71
CA ASP A 78 1.44 -0.12 27.90
C ASP A 78 1.77 1.06 26.99
N LYS A 79 3.06 1.34 26.76
CA LYS A 79 3.50 2.45 25.90
C LYS A 79 3.10 2.22 24.45
N GLU A 80 3.38 1.06 23.90
CA GLU A 80 3.06 0.68 22.53
C GLU A 80 1.53 0.57 22.33
N ALA A 81 0.82 0.04 23.33
CA ALA A 81 -0.63 0.01 23.34
C ALA A 81 -1.25 1.42 23.29
N ALA A 82 -0.71 2.37 24.10
CA ALA A 82 -1.16 3.75 24.07
C ALA A 82 -0.88 4.44 22.73
N GLN A 83 0.27 4.17 22.10
CA GLN A 83 0.57 4.67 20.75
C GLN A 83 -0.38 4.10 19.70
N LEU A 84 -0.69 2.81 19.74
CA LEU A 84 -1.66 2.20 18.84
C LEU A 84 -3.06 2.81 19.05
N GLN A 85 -3.48 3.04 20.29
CA GLN A 85 -4.75 3.69 20.58
C GLN A 85 -4.82 5.11 20.02
N GLU A 86 -3.74 5.89 20.11
CA GLU A 86 -3.67 7.22 19.48
C GLU A 86 -3.77 7.16 17.96
N LEU A 87 -3.07 6.21 17.31
CA LEU A 87 -3.16 6.00 15.87
C LEU A 87 -4.60 5.66 15.44
N VAL A 88 -5.27 4.77 16.17
CA VAL A 88 -6.67 4.42 15.91
C VAL A 88 -7.59 5.63 16.05
N ALA A 89 -7.40 6.45 17.08
CA ALA A 89 -8.19 7.66 17.28
C ALA A 89 -7.99 8.65 16.12
N VAL A 90 -6.74 8.92 15.72
CA VAL A 90 -6.44 9.82 14.59
C VAL A 90 -6.93 9.25 13.26
N ALA A 91 -6.87 7.95 13.05
CA ALA A 91 -7.45 7.30 11.87
C ALA A 91 -8.96 7.56 11.80
N ASN A 92 -9.69 7.34 12.89
CA ASN A 92 -11.13 7.60 12.97
C ASN A 92 -11.49 9.07 12.73
N GLU A 93 -10.71 10.01 13.28
CA GLU A 93 -10.89 11.45 13.03
C GLU A 93 -10.73 11.84 11.55
N ASN A 94 -10.01 11.04 10.79
CA ASN A 94 -9.74 11.25 9.37
C ASN A 94 -10.52 10.30 8.44
N GLU A 95 -11.55 9.61 8.96
CA GLU A 95 -12.38 8.65 8.19
C GLU A 95 -11.54 7.51 7.56
N VAL A 96 -10.45 7.11 8.24
CA VAL A 96 -9.56 6.03 7.84
C VAL A 96 -9.77 4.83 8.76
N ASP A 97 -10.09 3.70 8.19
CA ASP A 97 -10.20 2.42 8.89
C ASP A 97 -8.80 1.89 9.23
N PHE A 98 -8.49 1.82 10.52
CA PHE A 98 -7.24 1.26 11.02
C PHE A 98 -7.35 -0.26 11.09
N VAL A 99 -6.72 -0.96 10.16
CA VAL A 99 -6.67 -2.42 10.10
C VAL A 99 -5.43 -2.91 10.84
N TRP A 100 -5.61 -3.54 11.98
CA TRP A 100 -4.49 -4.15 12.69
C TRP A 100 -4.22 -5.56 12.17
N ALA A 101 -2.97 -5.82 11.75
CA ALA A 101 -2.56 -7.12 11.23
C ALA A 101 -1.75 -7.92 12.24
N ILE A 102 -1.87 -9.26 12.18
CA ILE A 102 -1.04 -10.22 12.92
C ILE A 102 -0.47 -11.25 11.94
N HIS A 103 0.76 -11.70 12.20
CA HIS A 103 1.51 -12.64 11.36
C HIS A 103 1.96 -13.87 12.16
N PRO A 104 1.06 -14.82 12.46
CA PRO A 104 1.34 -15.95 13.35
C PRO A 104 1.99 -17.14 12.63
N GLY A 105 2.06 -17.13 11.29
CA GLY A 105 2.30 -18.30 10.46
C GLY A 105 3.62 -19.02 10.65
N GLN A 106 4.65 -18.35 11.17
CA GLN A 106 5.97 -18.98 11.33
C GLN A 106 6.04 -20.01 12.46
N ASP A 107 5.23 -19.84 13.53
CA ASP A 107 5.32 -20.68 14.73
C ASP A 107 3.98 -21.12 15.32
N ILE A 108 2.90 -20.91 14.59
CA ILE A 108 1.56 -21.33 15.00
C ILE A 108 1.46 -22.86 15.10
N LYS A 109 0.94 -23.36 16.23
CA LYS A 109 0.82 -24.80 16.52
C LYS A 109 -0.48 -25.41 16.06
N TRP A 110 -1.44 -24.62 15.59
CA TRP A 110 -2.76 -25.05 15.14
C TRP A 110 -3.61 -25.76 16.21
N ASN A 111 -3.29 -25.56 17.49
CA ASN A 111 -4.01 -26.08 18.64
C ASN A 111 -5.02 -25.08 19.21
N GLN A 112 -5.82 -25.50 20.20
CA GLN A 112 -6.80 -24.62 20.82
C GLN A 112 -6.15 -23.50 21.60
N GLU A 113 -5.02 -23.74 22.24
CA GLU A 113 -4.26 -22.72 22.99
C GLU A 113 -3.88 -21.52 22.12
N ASP A 114 -3.31 -21.76 20.93
CA ASP A 114 -2.95 -20.68 20.00
C ASP A 114 -4.18 -19.93 19.45
N ARG A 115 -5.30 -20.65 19.21
CA ARG A 115 -6.57 -20.03 18.83
C ARG A 115 -7.11 -19.10 19.92
N ASP A 116 -7.05 -19.51 21.17
CA ASP A 116 -7.52 -18.72 22.31
C ASP A 116 -6.64 -17.50 22.56
N LEU A 117 -5.30 -17.64 22.43
CA LEU A 117 -4.36 -16.55 22.55
C LEU A 117 -4.55 -15.51 21.43
N LEU A 118 -4.83 -15.96 20.22
CA LEU A 118 -5.08 -15.08 19.08
C LEU A 118 -6.40 -14.31 19.27
N LEU A 119 -7.48 -14.96 19.70
CA LEU A 119 -8.73 -14.27 20.03
C LEU A 119 -8.55 -13.28 21.19
N ALA A 120 -7.79 -13.65 22.23
CA ALA A 120 -7.48 -12.75 23.34
C ALA A 120 -6.70 -11.50 22.87
N LYS A 121 -5.77 -11.67 21.92
CA LYS A 121 -5.04 -10.56 21.29
C LYS A 121 -5.98 -9.66 20.51
N PHE A 122 -6.86 -10.22 19.68
CA PHE A 122 -7.87 -9.47 18.94
C PHE A 122 -8.79 -8.69 19.88
N GLU A 123 -9.23 -9.29 20.97
CA GLU A 123 -10.04 -8.61 21.97
C GLU A 123 -9.32 -7.41 22.60
N LYS A 124 -8.03 -7.54 22.89
CA LYS A 124 -7.21 -6.42 23.39
C LYS A 124 -7.12 -5.29 22.35
N MET A 125 -6.91 -5.61 21.08
CA MET A 125 -6.87 -4.60 20.02
C MET A 125 -8.25 -3.93 19.82
N TYR A 126 -9.33 -4.70 19.92
CA TYR A 126 -10.69 -4.17 19.90
C TYR A 126 -10.94 -3.18 21.04
N GLN A 127 -10.45 -3.46 22.24
CA GLN A 127 -10.52 -2.56 23.40
C GLN A 127 -9.72 -1.26 23.19
N LEU A 128 -8.65 -1.27 22.39
CA LEU A 128 -7.92 -0.08 21.97
C LEU A 128 -8.63 0.72 20.86
N GLY A 129 -9.80 0.25 20.39
CA GLY A 129 -10.61 0.94 19.38
C GLY A 129 -10.48 0.38 17.96
N VAL A 130 -9.66 -0.64 17.71
CA VAL A 130 -9.53 -1.29 16.40
C VAL A 130 -10.86 -1.95 16.01
N ARG A 131 -11.27 -1.75 14.73
CA ARG A 131 -12.51 -2.32 14.17
C ARG A 131 -12.29 -3.13 12.90
N SER A 132 -11.06 -3.22 12.45
CA SER A 132 -10.66 -4.01 11.28
C SER A 132 -9.40 -4.80 11.57
N PHE A 133 -9.35 -6.02 11.07
CA PHE A 133 -8.31 -6.97 11.43
C PHE A 133 -7.78 -7.69 10.20
N ALA A 134 -6.49 -8.05 10.26
CA ALA A 134 -5.87 -8.87 9.23
C ALA A 134 -5.03 -10.01 9.83
N VAL A 135 -4.96 -11.13 9.12
CA VAL A 135 -4.07 -12.25 9.46
C VAL A 135 -3.18 -12.53 8.26
N PHE A 136 -1.88 -12.44 8.44
CA PHE A 136 -0.89 -12.59 7.39
C PHE A 136 -0.17 -13.93 7.47
N PHE A 137 0.00 -14.56 6.30
CA PHE A 137 0.74 -15.81 6.09
C PHE A 137 1.74 -15.70 4.94
N ASP A 138 2.09 -14.46 4.55
CA ASP A 138 3.12 -14.20 3.56
C ASP A 138 4.52 -14.52 4.09
N ASP A 139 5.44 -14.86 3.18
CA ASP A 139 6.87 -15.10 3.46
C ASP A 139 7.17 -16.13 4.56
N ILE A 140 6.35 -17.16 4.67
CA ILE A 140 6.52 -18.26 5.61
C ILE A 140 6.79 -19.60 4.91
N SER A 141 7.20 -20.59 5.69
CA SER A 141 7.41 -21.97 5.24
C SER A 141 6.89 -22.99 6.27
N GLY A 142 6.88 -24.26 5.90
CA GLY A 142 6.51 -25.35 6.78
C GLY A 142 5.02 -25.46 7.06
N GLU A 143 4.64 -25.88 8.26
CA GLU A 143 3.25 -26.19 8.66
C GLU A 143 2.31 -24.97 8.61
N GLY A 144 2.86 -23.75 8.73
CA GLY A 144 2.10 -22.51 8.62
C GLY A 144 1.45 -22.28 7.26
N THR A 145 1.96 -22.93 6.20
CA THR A 145 1.50 -22.76 4.81
C THR A 145 0.28 -23.61 4.42
N ASN A 146 -0.28 -24.38 5.34
CA ASN A 146 -1.39 -25.27 5.04
C ASN A 146 -2.70 -24.50 4.82
N PRO A 147 -3.28 -24.49 3.60
CA PRO A 147 -4.44 -23.66 3.28
C PRO A 147 -5.72 -24.07 4.02
N GLN A 148 -5.88 -25.37 4.32
CA GLN A 148 -7.01 -25.85 5.08
C GLN A 148 -6.98 -25.33 6.52
N LYS A 149 -5.81 -25.41 7.17
CA LYS A 149 -5.62 -24.90 8.54
C LYS A 149 -5.74 -23.37 8.61
N GLN A 150 -5.24 -22.66 7.59
CA GLN A 150 -5.41 -21.21 7.47
C GLN A 150 -6.89 -20.85 7.35
N ALA A 151 -7.63 -21.52 6.47
CA ALA A 151 -9.07 -21.28 6.30
C ALA A 151 -9.87 -21.60 7.59
N GLU A 152 -9.58 -22.71 8.27
CA GLU A 152 -10.21 -23.06 9.55
C GLU A 152 -9.96 -22.00 10.64
N LEU A 153 -8.74 -21.48 10.73
CA LEU A 153 -8.39 -20.41 11.68
C LEU A 153 -9.13 -19.12 11.38
N LEU A 154 -9.14 -18.68 10.12
CA LEU A 154 -9.82 -17.46 9.72
C LEU A 154 -11.33 -17.55 9.93
N ASN A 155 -11.95 -18.68 9.58
CA ASN A 155 -13.38 -18.92 9.84
C ASN A 155 -13.67 -18.94 11.35
N TYR A 156 -12.81 -19.55 12.15
CA TYR A 156 -12.94 -19.53 13.61
C TYR A 156 -12.90 -18.10 14.16
N ILE A 157 -11.98 -17.25 13.68
CA ILE A 157 -11.92 -15.83 14.06
C ILE A 157 -13.18 -15.10 13.60
N ASP A 158 -13.61 -15.31 12.37
CA ASP A 158 -14.81 -14.69 11.82
C ASP A 158 -16.03 -15.02 12.67
N GLU A 159 -16.27 -16.30 12.97
CA GLU A 159 -17.42 -16.80 13.73
C GLU A 159 -17.39 -16.44 15.21
N LYS A 160 -16.21 -16.50 15.86
CA LYS A 160 -16.09 -16.30 17.31
C LYS A 160 -15.80 -14.86 17.70
N PHE A 161 -15.37 -14.02 16.77
CA PHE A 161 -14.99 -12.64 17.04
C PHE A 161 -15.69 -11.65 16.10
N ALA A 162 -15.49 -11.75 14.78
CA ALA A 162 -15.98 -10.71 13.87
C ALA A 162 -17.51 -10.66 13.77
N GLN A 163 -18.18 -11.82 13.65
CA GLN A 163 -19.63 -11.88 13.51
C GLN A 163 -20.40 -11.62 14.82
N VAL A 164 -19.75 -11.80 15.98
CA VAL A 164 -20.40 -11.57 17.28
C VAL A 164 -20.28 -10.12 17.78
N LYS A 165 -19.51 -9.29 17.09
CA LYS A 165 -19.35 -7.88 17.40
C LYS A 165 -20.08 -7.02 16.36
N PRO A 166 -20.83 -5.98 16.78
CA PRO A 166 -21.73 -5.24 15.88
C PRO A 166 -21.00 -4.28 14.95
N ASP A 167 -19.73 -3.98 15.20
CA ASP A 167 -19.00 -2.86 14.63
C ASP A 167 -17.64 -3.26 14.01
N ILE A 168 -17.45 -4.54 13.66
CA ILE A 168 -16.29 -4.98 12.88
C ILE A 168 -16.53 -4.63 11.41
N ASN A 169 -15.59 -3.86 10.82
CA ASN A 169 -15.70 -3.39 9.44
C ASN A 169 -15.19 -4.43 8.43
N GLN A 170 -14.03 -5.06 8.70
CA GLN A 170 -13.44 -6.06 7.81
C GLN A 170 -12.52 -7.05 8.52
N LEU A 171 -12.45 -8.25 7.97
CA LEU A 171 -11.42 -9.25 8.25
C LEU A 171 -10.70 -9.58 6.94
N VAL A 172 -9.37 -9.45 6.93
CA VAL A 172 -8.53 -9.59 5.74
C VAL A 172 -7.50 -10.69 5.98
N MET A 173 -7.17 -11.45 4.94
CA MET A 173 -6.09 -12.43 4.98
C MET A 173 -5.07 -12.12 3.87
N CYS A 174 -3.77 -12.19 4.19
CA CYS A 174 -2.73 -12.34 3.18
C CYS A 174 -2.34 -13.81 3.09
N PRO A 175 -2.55 -14.49 1.96
CA PRO A 175 -2.24 -15.90 1.80
C PRO A 175 -0.74 -16.12 1.64
N THR A 176 -0.25 -17.35 1.84
CA THR A 176 1.14 -17.72 1.58
C THR A 176 1.46 -17.65 0.08
N GLU A 177 0.56 -18.17 -0.76
CA GLU A 177 0.66 -18.00 -2.22
C GLU A 177 -0.02 -16.70 -2.63
N TYR A 178 0.62 -15.54 -2.38
CA TYR A 178 0.03 -14.22 -2.56
C TYR A 178 0.30 -13.60 -3.95
N ASN A 179 1.00 -14.31 -4.85
CA ASN A 179 1.22 -13.92 -6.24
C ASN A 179 1.27 -15.14 -7.17
N LYS A 180 1.02 -14.92 -8.46
CA LYS A 180 0.91 -16.01 -9.44
C LYS A 180 2.23 -16.77 -9.66
N SER A 181 3.36 -16.06 -9.66
CA SER A 181 4.66 -16.69 -9.92
C SER A 181 5.13 -17.65 -8.81
N TRP A 182 4.63 -17.46 -7.59
CA TRP A 182 4.91 -18.33 -6.44
C TRP A 182 3.82 -19.36 -6.19
N SER A 183 2.66 -19.21 -6.84
CA SER A 183 1.59 -20.18 -6.74
C SER A 183 1.96 -21.46 -7.46
N ASN A 184 1.64 -22.61 -6.85
CA ASN A 184 1.76 -23.88 -7.53
C ASN A 184 0.61 -24.06 -8.54
N PRO A 185 0.89 -24.04 -9.88
CA PRO A 185 -0.17 -24.12 -10.88
C PRO A 185 -0.95 -25.45 -10.86
N ASN A 186 -0.33 -26.51 -10.33
CA ASN A 186 -0.94 -27.83 -10.16
C ASN A 186 -1.41 -28.09 -8.73
N GLY A 187 -1.26 -27.12 -7.83
CA GLY A 187 -1.70 -27.19 -6.45
C GLY A 187 -3.13 -26.71 -6.27
N ASN A 188 -3.63 -26.88 -5.07
CA ASN A 188 -4.99 -26.49 -4.69
C ASN A 188 -5.03 -25.41 -3.60
N TYR A 189 -3.91 -24.73 -3.33
CA TYR A 189 -3.82 -23.77 -2.23
C TYR A 189 -4.89 -22.68 -2.34
N LEU A 190 -4.88 -21.92 -3.44
CA LEU A 190 -5.82 -20.81 -3.66
C LEU A 190 -7.27 -21.27 -3.80
N THR A 191 -7.51 -22.39 -4.48
CA THR A 191 -8.85 -22.95 -4.63
C THR A 191 -9.39 -23.47 -3.30
N THR A 192 -8.55 -24.03 -2.43
CA THR A 192 -8.92 -24.41 -1.06
C THR A 192 -9.38 -23.20 -0.26
N LEU A 193 -8.64 -22.07 -0.34
CA LEU A 193 -9.07 -20.82 0.31
C LEU A 193 -10.40 -20.32 -0.27
N GLY A 194 -10.54 -20.32 -1.61
CA GLY A 194 -11.78 -19.93 -2.27
C GLY A 194 -12.99 -20.76 -1.87
N ASP A 195 -12.80 -22.09 -1.65
CA ASP A 195 -13.85 -23.03 -1.29
C ASP A 195 -14.20 -23.01 0.20
N LYS A 196 -13.24 -22.76 1.07
CA LYS A 196 -13.36 -22.98 2.51
C LYS A 196 -13.53 -21.72 3.35
N LEU A 197 -12.97 -20.59 2.91
CA LEU A 197 -13.09 -19.34 3.65
C LEU A 197 -14.51 -18.77 3.58
N ASN A 198 -15.00 -18.27 4.69
CA ASN A 198 -16.24 -17.52 4.75
C ASN A 198 -16.21 -16.35 3.75
N PRO A 199 -17.31 -16.09 3.00
CA PRO A 199 -17.34 -15.08 1.94
C PRO A 199 -17.04 -13.65 2.40
N SER A 200 -17.24 -13.35 3.70
CA SER A 200 -16.95 -12.05 4.32
C SER A 200 -15.45 -11.73 4.39
N ILE A 201 -14.58 -12.76 4.41
CA ILE A 201 -13.14 -12.60 4.59
C ILE A 201 -12.50 -12.17 3.26
N GLN A 202 -11.78 -11.05 3.29
CA GLN A 202 -11.05 -10.52 2.14
C GLN A 202 -9.73 -11.28 1.94
N ILE A 203 -9.31 -11.53 0.69
CA ILE A 203 -8.06 -12.23 0.37
C ILE A 203 -7.16 -11.30 -0.42
N MET A 204 -5.94 -11.06 0.09
CA MET A 204 -4.96 -10.17 -0.54
C MET A 204 -4.21 -10.86 -1.69
N TRP A 205 -3.76 -10.04 -2.65
CA TRP A 205 -3.03 -10.48 -3.84
C TRP A 205 -2.11 -9.38 -4.36
N THR A 206 -0.86 -9.74 -4.73
CA THR A 206 0.11 -8.75 -5.22
C THR A 206 0.24 -8.71 -6.74
N GLY A 207 -0.45 -9.60 -7.47
CA GLY A 207 -0.43 -9.66 -8.92
C GLY A 207 0.30 -10.88 -9.48
N ASP A 208 0.79 -10.77 -10.71
CA ASP A 208 1.45 -11.90 -11.38
C ASP A 208 2.82 -12.26 -10.74
N ARG A 209 3.44 -11.28 -10.07
CA ARG A 209 4.70 -11.44 -9.31
C ARG A 209 4.57 -10.73 -7.97
N VAL A 210 5.59 -10.88 -7.12
CA VAL A 210 5.70 -10.11 -5.86
C VAL A 210 5.59 -8.61 -6.17
N ILE A 211 6.30 -8.15 -7.19
CA ILE A 211 6.26 -6.77 -7.68
C ILE A 211 5.86 -6.80 -9.16
N SER A 212 4.66 -6.34 -9.44
CA SER A 212 4.10 -6.26 -10.79
C SER A 212 2.92 -5.31 -10.84
N ASP A 213 2.61 -4.80 -12.03
CA ASP A 213 1.37 -4.08 -12.25
C ASP A 213 0.17 -5.04 -12.26
N ILE A 214 -1.00 -4.53 -11.92
CA ILE A 214 -2.23 -5.33 -11.83
C ILE A 214 -2.93 -5.31 -13.19
N THR A 215 -3.01 -6.47 -13.82
CA THR A 215 -3.59 -6.66 -15.15
C THR A 215 -4.96 -7.31 -15.07
N ARG A 216 -5.78 -7.12 -16.12
CA ARG A 216 -7.08 -7.78 -16.25
C ARG A 216 -6.96 -9.31 -16.21
N ASP A 217 -6.00 -9.87 -16.92
CA ASP A 217 -5.79 -11.31 -16.96
C ASP A 217 -5.36 -11.85 -15.59
N GLY A 218 -4.46 -11.11 -14.91
CA GLY A 218 -4.01 -11.45 -13.55
C GLY A 218 -5.14 -11.43 -12.53
N ILE A 219 -5.99 -10.40 -12.57
CA ILE A 219 -7.13 -10.29 -11.63
C ILE A 219 -8.20 -11.37 -11.92
N SER A 220 -8.46 -11.66 -13.18
CA SER A 220 -9.40 -12.73 -13.56
C SER A 220 -8.89 -14.09 -13.08
N TRP A 221 -7.59 -14.35 -13.28
CA TRP A 221 -6.96 -15.61 -12.88
C TRP A 221 -7.08 -15.88 -11.37
N ILE A 222 -6.88 -14.86 -10.53
CA ILE A 222 -6.98 -15.03 -9.08
C ILE A 222 -8.44 -15.12 -8.62
N ASN A 223 -9.33 -14.26 -9.14
CA ASN A 223 -10.73 -14.22 -8.74
C ASN A 223 -11.47 -15.54 -8.99
N GLU A 224 -11.15 -16.24 -10.10
CA GLU A 224 -11.66 -17.58 -10.37
C GLU A 224 -11.29 -18.58 -9.28
N ARG A 225 -10.06 -18.50 -8.75
CA ARG A 225 -9.53 -19.44 -7.75
C ARG A 225 -10.06 -19.17 -6.36
N ILE A 226 -10.03 -17.90 -5.95
CA ILE A 226 -10.48 -17.51 -4.61
C ILE A 226 -11.99 -17.26 -4.53
N LYS A 227 -12.73 -17.33 -5.67
CA LYS A 227 -14.20 -17.19 -5.80
C LYS A 227 -14.74 -15.88 -5.23
N ARG A 228 -13.96 -14.82 -5.29
CA ARG A 228 -14.32 -13.47 -4.85
C ARG A 228 -13.39 -12.43 -5.47
N PRO A 229 -13.77 -11.12 -5.49
CA PRO A 229 -12.85 -10.06 -5.87
C PRO A 229 -11.62 -10.02 -4.96
N ALA A 230 -10.42 -10.01 -5.55
CA ALA A 230 -9.18 -9.92 -4.79
C ALA A 230 -9.02 -8.57 -4.13
N TYR A 231 -8.37 -8.56 -2.95
CA TYR A 231 -7.93 -7.36 -2.27
C TYR A 231 -6.49 -7.10 -2.66
N ILE A 232 -6.22 -6.05 -3.44
CA ILE A 232 -4.89 -5.82 -4.00
C ILE A 232 -3.96 -5.22 -2.95
N TRP A 233 -2.82 -5.89 -2.74
CA TRP A 233 -1.62 -5.38 -2.10
C TRP A 233 -0.62 -5.04 -3.18
N TRP A 234 -0.57 -3.80 -3.62
CA TRP A 234 0.32 -3.40 -4.69
C TRP A 234 1.69 -2.98 -4.16
N ASN A 235 2.74 -3.71 -4.55
CA ASN A 235 4.11 -3.47 -4.13
C ASN A 235 4.75 -2.34 -4.96
N PHE A 236 4.27 -1.12 -4.76
CA PHE A 236 4.79 0.15 -5.25
C PHE A 236 4.31 1.26 -4.30
N PRO A 237 5.13 2.23 -3.87
CA PRO A 237 6.52 2.47 -4.24
C PRO A 237 7.55 1.76 -3.33
N VAL A 238 7.21 0.63 -2.71
CA VAL A 238 8.17 -0.08 -1.86
C VAL A 238 9.52 -0.27 -2.57
N SER A 239 10.60 0.03 -1.86
CA SER A 239 11.98 -0.05 -2.37
C SER A 239 12.91 -0.82 -1.44
N ASP A 240 12.37 -1.65 -0.56
CA ASP A 240 13.13 -2.39 0.45
C ASP A 240 14.13 -3.42 -0.14
N TYR A 241 13.96 -3.79 -1.40
CA TYR A 241 14.87 -4.63 -2.17
C TYR A 241 15.98 -3.85 -2.90
N VAL A 242 15.92 -2.48 -2.95
CA VAL A 242 16.96 -1.56 -3.43
C VAL A 242 16.88 -0.27 -2.60
N ARG A 243 17.49 -0.27 -1.41
CA ARG A 243 17.26 0.78 -0.38
C ARG A 243 17.98 2.10 -0.63
N ASP A 244 18.97 2.12 -1.52
CA ASP A 244 19.74 3.30 -1.91
C ASP A 244 19.09 4.10 -3.05
N HIS A 245 17.87 3.72 -3.47
CA HIS A 245 17.10 4.38 -4.51
C HIS A 245 15.70 4.77 -4.00
N LEU A 246 15.08 5.72 -4.69
CA LEU A 246 13.71 6.17 -4.43
C LEU A 246 12.81 5.87 -5.65
N LEU A 247 11.53 5.67 -5.38
CA LEU A 247 10.49 5.54 -6.41
C LEU A 247 9.53 6.72 -6.28
N LEU A 248 9.88 7.86 -6.89
CA LEU A 248 9.12 9.12 -6.82
C LEU A 248 8.33 9.40 -8.10
N GLY A 249 8.45 8.54 -9.10
CA GLY A 249 7.81 8.71 -10.40
C GLY A 249 6.30 8.50 -10.37
N PRO A 250 5.64 8.73 -11.53
CA PRO A 250 4.20 8.59 -11.66
C PRO A 250 3.73 7.14 -11.49
N VAL A 251 2.51 6.98 -10.99
CA VAL A 251 1.83 5.69 -10.90
C VAL A 251 1.18 5.36 -12.25
N TYR A 252 1.62 4.29 -12.91
CA TYR A 252 1.06 3.78 -14.16
C TYR A 252 1.18 2.25 -14.24
N GLY A 253 0.64 1.64 -15.29
CA GLY A 253 0.75 0.21 -15.56
C GLY A 253 -0.44 -0.62 -15.06
N ASN A 254 -1.11 -0.21 -13.99
CA ASN A 254 -2.31 -0.88 -13.53
C ASN A 254 -3.49 -0.69 -14.51
N ASP A 255 -4.25 -1.76 -14.77
CA ASP A 255 -5.42 -1.71 -15.63
C ASP A 255 -6.51 -0.79 -15.03
N THR A 256 -6.99 0.18 -15.81
CA THR A 256 -7.96 1.18 -15.37
C THR A 256 -9.43 0.72 -15.47
N THR A 257 -9.67 -0.48 -15.94
CA THR A 257 -11.01 -1.01 -16.22
C THR A 257 -11.49 -2.07 -15.22
N ILE A 258 -10.66 -2.48 -14.26
CA ILE A 258 -10.88 -3.61 -13.35
C ILE A 258 -11.41 -3.23 -11.95
N ALA A 259 -11.90 -2.01 -11.77
CA ALA A 259 -12.32 -1.54 -10.44
C ALA A 259 -13.36 -2.44 -9.76
N LYS A 260 -14.27 -3.04 -10.54
CA LYS A 260 -15.32 -3.92 -10.03
C LYS A 260 -14.84 -5.33 -9.70
N GLU A 261 -13.70 -5.71 -10.20
CA GLU A 261 -13.05 -7.00 -9.98
C GLU A 261 -12.13 -7.00 -8.75
N MET A 262 -12.00 -5.85 -8.07
CA MET A 262 -11.21 -5.69 -6.83
C MET A 262 -12.12 -5.33 -5.66
N SER A 263 -11.91 -5.96 -4.50
CA SER A 263 -12.58 -5.55 -3.26
C SER A 263 -11.86 -4.40 -2.56
N GLY A 264 -10.54 -4.30 -2.74
CA GLY A 264 -9.70 -3.24 -2.20
C GLY A 264 -8.43 -3.05 -3.02
N PHE A 265 -7.81 -1.89 -2.85
CA PHE A 265 -6.51 -1.55 -3.42
C PHE A 265 -5.68 -0.77 -2.40
N VAL A 266 -4.66 -1.40 -1.85
CA VAL A 266 -3.70 -0.77 -0.94
C VAL A 266 -2.30 -0.83 -1.52
N THR A 267 -1.54 0.23 -1.33
CA THR A 267 -0.17 0.34 -1.79
C THR A 267 0.80 0.07 -0.64
N ASN A 268 1.89 -0.66 -0.92
CA ASN A 268 2.99 -0.86 0.02
C ASN A 268 4.05 0.23 -0.23
N PRO A 269 4.31 1.11 0.74
CA PRO A 269 5.17 2.29 0.56
C PRO A 269 6.65 2.00 0.79
N MET A 270 7.49 3.01 0.54
CA MET A 270 8.89 3.02 0.97
C MET A 270 9.01 3.19 2.50
N GLU A 271 10.16 2.85 3.08
CA GLU A 271 10.50 3.21 4.47
C GLU A 271 10.57 4.74 4.68
N HIS A 272 10.68 5.51 3.60
CA HIS A 272 10.66 6.97 3.57
C HIS A 272 9.21 7.50 3.50
N ALA A 273 8.60 7.72 4.67
CA ALA A 273 7.18 8.04 4.78
C ALA A 273 6.76 9.28 3.95
N GLU A 274 7.47 10.40 4.08
CA GLU A 274 7.10 11.64 3.38
C GLU A 274 7.29 11.51 1.86
N SER A 275 8.37 10.90 1.40
CA SER A 275 8.61 10.64 -0.02
C SER A 275 7.56 9.72 -0.64
N SER A 276 7.03 8.77 0.12
CA SER A 276 5.96 7.86 -0.31
C SER A 276 4.65 8.56 -0.62
N LYS A 277 4.41 9.76 -0.08
CA LYS A 277 3.17 10.51 -0.29
C LYS A 277 2.90 10.84 -1.76
N ILE A 278 3.94 10.98 -2.61
CA ILE A 278 3.79 11.22 -4.05
C ILE A 278 3.00 10.06 -4.70
N ALA A 279 3.48 8.84 -4.49
CA ALA A 279 2.80 7.65 -5.01
C ALA A 279 1.45 7.40 -4.32
N ILE A 280 1.37 7.60 -3.00
CA ILE A 280 0.14 7.41 -2.21
C ILE A 280 -0.98 8.32 -2.72
N TYR A 281 -0.70 9.59 -3.03
CA TYR A 281 -1.67 10.51 -3.64
C TYR A 281 -2.18 9.98 -4.98
N SER A 282 -1.26 9.52 -5.83
CA SER A 282 -1.60 8.98 -7.14
C SER A 282 -2.43 7.70 -7.04
N VAL A 283 -2.10 6.81 -6.10
CA VAL A 283 -2.90 5.59 -5.81
C VAL A 283 -4.28 5.95 -5.28
N ALA A 284 -4.41 6.99 -4.45
CA ALA A 284 -5.71 7.47 -3.98
C ALA A 284 -6.60 7.90 -5.14
N SER A 285 -6.06 8.66 -6.08
CA SER A 285 -6.77 9.09 -7.29
C SER A 285 -7.14 7.92 -8.19
N TYR A 286 -6.19 7.00 -8.44
CA TYR A 286 -6.46 5.77 -9.21
C TYR A 286 -7.58 4.94 -8.58
N ALA A 287 -7.50 4.61 -7.31
CA ALA A 287 -8.50 3.78 -6.64
C ALA A 287 -9.87 4.46 -6.48
N TRP A 288 -9.89 5.81 -6.46
CA TRP A 288 -11.15 6.56 -6.47
C TRP A 288 -11.90 6.41 -7.79
N ASN A 289 -11.22 6.64 -8.91
CA ASN A 289 -11.83 6.52 -10.23
C ASN A 289 -10.81 6.10 -11.30
N PRO A 290 -10.48 4.79 -11.41
CA PRO A 290 -9.49 4.30 -12.37
C PRO A 290 -9.79 4.72 -13.82
N ALA A 291 -11.06 4.72 -14.21
CA ALA A 291 -11.46 5.04 -15.59
C ALA A 291 -11.19 6.51 -15.99
N LYS A 292 -11.02 7.41 -15.03
CA LYS A 292 -10.68 8.82 -15.27
C LYS A 292 -9.31 9.20 -14.74
N TYR A 293 -8.52 8.21 -14.33
CA TYR A 293 -7.20 8.44 -13.79
C TYR A 293 -6.24 8.95 -14.88
N ASP A 294 -5.63 10.11 -14.64
CA ASP A 294 -4.57 10.69 -15.46
C ASP A 294 -3.24 10.61 -14.71
N THR A 295 -2.33 9.81 -15.20
CA THR A 295 -1.04 9.51 -14.59
C THR A 295 -0.20 10.75 -14.33
N TRP A 296 0.01 11.56 -15.38
CA TRP A 296 0.92 12.69 -15.31
C TRP A 296 0.33 13.89 -14.58
N GLN A 297 -0.95 14.18 -14.83
CA GLN A 297 -1.62 15.28 -14.13
C GLN A 297 -1.70 14.98 -12.64
N THR A 298 -2.08 13.74 -12.27
CA THR A 298 -2.18 13.36 -10.85
C THR A 298 -0.83 13.39 -10.14
N TRP A 299 0.25 12.97 -10.81
CA TRP A 299 1.60 13.04 -10.26
C TRP A 299 2.05 14.49 -10.01
N LYS A 300 1.81 15.41 -10.95
CA LYS A 300 2.07 16.84 -10.77
C LYS A 300 1.24 17.46 -9.64
N ASP A 301 -0.01 17.07 -9.52
CA ASP A 301 -0.89 17.53 -8.45
C ASP A 301 -0.42 17.01 -7.07
N ALA A 302 0.09 15.76 -7.00
CA ALA A 302 0.72 15.20 -5.81
C ALA A 302 1.91 16.06 -5.35
N ILE A 303 2.83 16.35 -6.25
CA ILE A 303 4.02 17.17 -5.98
C ILE A 303 3.64 18.57 -5.47
N ARG A 304 2.72 19.25 -6.16
CA ARG A 304 2.22 20.58 -5.76
C ARG A 304 1.50 20.56 -4.42
N THR A 305 0.81 19.46 -4.10
CA THR A 305 0.11 19.29 -2.83
C THR A 305 1.07 19.07 -1.66
N ILE A 306 2.14 18.31 -1.90
CA ILE A 306 3.11 17.90 -0.86
C ILE A 306 4.10 19.02 -0.57
N LEU A 307 4.63 19.67 -1.61
CA LEU A 307 5.64 20.71 -1.48
C LEU A 307 5.36 21.91 -2.42
N PRO A 308 4.31 22.69 -2.15
CA PRO A 308 3.90 23.79 -3.04
C PRO A 308 4.96 24.90 -3.19
N SER A 309 5.84 25.09 -2.20
CA SER A 309 6.88 26.12 -2.21
C SER A 309 8.10 25.79 -3.09
N ALA A 310 8.26 24.52 -3.48
CA ALA A 310 9.37 24.02 -4.32
C ALA A 310 8.88 22.91 -5.25
N ALA A 311 7.71 23.10 -5.86
CA ALA A 311 7.07 22.07 -6.66
C ALA A 311 7.84 21.75 -7.94
N GLU A 312 8.43 22.75 -8.59
CA GLU A 312 9.20 22.57 -9.82
C GLU A 312 10.50 21.81 -9.56
N GLU A 313 11.18 22.12 -8.46
CA GLU A 313 12.41 21.45 -8.05
C GLU A 313 12.12 20.00 -7.62
N LEU A 314 11.02 19.77 -6.91
CA LEU A 314 10.60 18.41 -6.54
C LEU A 314 10.15 17.60 -7.76
N GLU A 315 9.47 18.21 -8.74
CA GLU A 315 9.11 17.56 -10.01
C GLU A 315 10.38 17.11 -10.75
N CYS A 316 11.37 17.98 -10.88
CA CYS A 316 12.64 17.65 -11.48
C CYS A 316 13.37 16.54 -10.72
N PHE A 317 13.50 16.67 -9.40
CA PHE A 317 14.13 15.64 -8.56
C PHE A 317 13.43 14.28 -8.69
N ALA A 318 12.11 14.25 -8.63
CA ALA A 318 11.32 13.04 -8.71
C ALA A 318 11.40 12.35 -10.08
N MET A 319 11.52 13.12 -11.18
CA MET A 319 11.68 12.59 -12.54
C MET A 319 13.01 11.83 -12.70
N HIS A 320 14.02 12.19 -11.93
CA HIS A 320 15.34 11.55 -11.93
C HIS A 320 15.57 10.58 -10.77
N ASN A 321 14.50 10.21 -10.03
CA ASN A 321 14.49 9.23 -8.95
C ASN A 321 13.20 8.40 -9.04
N SER A 322 13.00 7.75 -10.17
CA SER A 322 11.75 7.05 -10.53
C SER A 322 11.94 5.57 -10.79
N ASP A 323 13.19 5.08 -10.91
CA ASP A 323 13.53 3.68 -11.17
C ASP A 323 14.56 3.18 -10.16
N LEU A 324 14.50 1.90 -9.83
CA LEU A 324 15.45 1.25 -8.92
C LEU A 324 16.63 0.59 -9.65
N GLY A 325 16.77 0.79 -10.95
CA GLY A 325 17.78 0.13 -11.75
C GLY A 325 17.57 -1.39 -11.86
N PRO A 326 18.58 -2.13 -12.37
CA PRO A 326 18.55 -3.59 -12.40
C PRO A 326 18.40 -4.17 -10.99
N ASN A 327 17.40 -5.03 -10.78
CA ASN A 327 17.09 -5.61 -9.48
C ASN A 327 16.57 -7.04 -9.59
N GLY A 328 16.50 -7.76 -8.45
CA GLY A 328 16.11 -9.16 -8.39
C GLY A 328 14.66 -9.46 -8.83
N HIS A 329 13.78 -8.48 -8.83
CA HIS A 329 12.39 -8.62 -9.28
C HIS A 329 12.20 -8.32 -10.77
N GLY A 330 13.19 -7.69 -11.41
CA GLY A 330 13.12 -7.29 -12.82
C GLY A 330 12.07 -6.20 -13.09
N TYR A 331 11.58 -5.53 -12.05
CA TYR A 331 10.62 -4.44 -12.16
C TYR A 331 11.34 -3.13 -12.49
N ARG A 332 10.98 -2.50 -13.59
CA ARG A 332 11.63 -1.30 -14.11
C ARG A 332 10.58 -0.22 -14.39
N ARG A 333 10.98 1.02 -14.19
CA ARG A 333 10.19 2.23 -14.47
C ARG A 333 10.96 3.16 -15.39
N GLU A 334 10.27 4.07 -16.04
CA GLU A 334 10.91 5.11 -16.83
C GLU A 334 11.51 6.17 -15.92
N GLU A 335 12.75 6.57 -16.20
CA GLU A 335 13.48 7.59 -15.45
C GLU A 335 14.26 8.48 -16.38
N SER A 336 14.35 9.78 -16.11
CA SER A 336 15.19 10.73 -16.81
C SER A 336 14.96 10.81 -18.33
N MET A 337 13.75 10.52 -18.79
CA MET A 337 13.43 10.41 -20.22
C MET A 337 13.66 11.72 -20.97
N ASP A 338 13.52 12.85 -20.30
CA ASP A 338 13.72 14.19 -20.84
C ASP A 338 15.19 14.49 -21.19
N ILE A 339 16.12 13.97 -20.40
CA ILE A 339 17.56 14.22 -20.57
C ILE A 339 18.31 13.04 -21.20
N GLN A 340 17.69 11.87 -21.28
CA GLN A 340 18.34 10.65 -21.79
C GLN A 340 19.03 10.87 -23.14
N PRO A 341 18.40 11.52 -24.15
CA PRO A 341 19.06 11.75 -25.43
C PRO A 341 20.34 12.61 -25.34
N ALA A 342 20.35 13.62 -24.46
CA ALA A 342 21.55 14.46 -24.24
C ALA A 342 22.65 13.67 -23.51
N ALA A 343 22.27 12.89 -22.50
CA ALA A 343 23.19 12.03 -21.76
C ALA A 343 23.84 10.97 -22.65
N GLU A 344 23.09 10.33 -23.52
CA GLU A 344 23.62 9.34 -24.46
C GLU A 344 24.60 9.92 -25.45
N ARG A 345 24.29 11.10 -26.05
CA ARG A 345 25.19 11.78 -26.96
C ARG A 345 26.48 12.24 -26.25
N PHE A 346 26.36 12.85 -25.08
CA PHE A 346 27.50 13.25 -24.25
C PHE A 346 28.42 12.07 -23.91
N LEU A 347 27.85 10.99 -23.34
CA LEU A 347 28.61 9.81 -22.97
C LEU A 347 29.30 9.12 -24.16
N LYS A 348 28.65 9.08 -25.32
CA LYS A 348 29.24 8.56 -26.54
C LYS A 348 30.44 9.40 -26.98
N ALA A 349 30.29 10.72 -27.06
CA ALA A 349 31.39 11.63 -27.41
C ALA A 349 32.57 11.54 -26.44
N PHE A 350 32.27 11.48 -25.13
CA PHE A 350 33.26 11.31 -24.07
C PHE A 350 34.06 9.99 -24.21
N LYS A 351 33.36 8.87 -24.40
CA LYS A 351 34.00 7.55 -24.59
C LYS A 351 34.86 7.44 -25.84
N GLU A 352 34.47 8.18 -26.91
CA GLU A 352 35.20 8.23 -28.20
C GLU A 352 36.33 9.25 -28.21
N GLY A 353 36.53 10.01 -27.12
CA GLY A 353 37.50 11.10 -27.06
C GLY A 353 37.22 12.25 -28.01
N LYS A 354 35.94 12.45 -28.37
CA LYS A 354 35.46 13.51 -29.26
C LYS A 354 34.95 14.71 -28.44
N ASN A 355 34.87 15.85 -29.11
CA ASN A 355 34.20 17.00 -28.54
C ASN A 355 32.72 16.73 -28.36
N TYR A 356 32.21 17.05 -27.19
CA TYR A 356 30.76 16.93 -26.88
C TYR A 356 30.03 18.24 -27.23
N ASP A 357 28.73 18.15 -27.48
CA ASP A 357 27.87 19.29 -27.70
C ASP A 357 27.73 20.10 -26.39
N LYS A 358 27.90 21.43 -26.48
CA LYS A 358 27.82 22.32 -25.33
C LYS A 358 26.41 22.34 -24.73
N ALA A 359 25.37 22.27 -25.56
CA ALA A 359 23.96 22.22 -25.11
C ALA A 359 23.66 20.95 -24.34
N ASP A 360 24.20 19.78 -24.78
CA ASP A 360 24.07 18.54 -24.05
C ASP A 360 24.73 18.61 -22.68
N PHE A 361 25.93 19.22 -22.61
CA PHE A 361 26.65 19.41 -21.34
C PHE A 361 25.90 20.36 -20.39
N GLU A 362 25.38 21.47 -20.89
CA GLU A 362 24.60 22.45 -20.12
C GLU A 362 23.31 21.82 -19.55
N THR A 363 22.63 20.96 -20.32
CA THR A 363 21.47 20.19 -19.85
C THR A 363 21.85 19.29 -18.68
N LEU A 364 22.95 18.55 -18.75
CA LEU A 364 23.41 17.67 -17.68
C LEU A 364 23.94 18.45 -16.47
N GLN A 365 24.58 19.61 -16.69
CA GLN A 365 25.07 20.47 -15.61
C GLN A 365 23.95 21.08 -14.78
N TYR A 366 22.83 21.42 -15.40
CA TYR A 366 21.64 21.93 -14.70
C TYR A 366 21.14 20.92 -13.63
N LEU A 367 21.13 19.65 -13.95
CA LEU A 367 20.76 18.60 -12.99
C LEU A 367 21.73 18.49 -11.80
N SER A 368 23.03 18.63 -12.05
CA SER A 368 24.00 18.57 -10.97
C SER A 368 23.86 19.72 -9.97
N LEU A 369 23.32 20.85 -10.38
CA LEU A 369 23.05 22.00 -9.51
C LEU A 369 21.78 21.78 -8.64
N ILE A 370 20.79 21.06 -9.15
CA ILE A 370 19.58 20.73 -8.38
C ILE A 370 19.90 19.76 -7.25
N HIS A 371 20.83 18.83 -7.45
CA HIS A 371 21.28 17.88 -6.42
C HIS A 371 22.17 18.51 -5.32
N ILE A 372 22.69 19.69 -5.54
CA ILE A 372 23.49 20.45 -4.55
C ILE A 372 22.59 21.32 -3.69
#